data_c12dd4acd36c8410d375c5586e782ec6
#
_entry.id   c12dd4acd36c8410d375c5586e782ec6
#
_cell.length_a   1.000
_cell.length_b   1.000
_cell.length_c   1.000
_cell.angle_alpha   90.00
_cell.angle_beta   90.00
_cell.angle_gamma   90.00
#
_symmetry.space_group_name_H-M   'P 1'
#
loop_
_entity.id
_entity.type
_entity.pdbx_description
1 polymer ?
#
loop_
_entity_poly.entity_id
_entity_poly.type
_entity_poly.pdbx_seq_one_letter_code
_entity_poly.pdbx_strand_id
1 'polypeptide(L)'
;MQNLTTKELWAQLFQASSASSGIKSIGMLQLLLENRKLKENTYLIMDEPEVHLHPEWQVKLAKILVLLVKDLNVKLFINSHSPQFIEALEVYSTKYGLKDETNYYLSQKDEYSKKYDVKQIPQDKLYKIYNNLGDPYDIIDDIRGENIANHL
;
A
#
# COMPACT_ATOMS: atom_id res chain seq x y z
N MET A 1 -21.49 -7.50 8.69
CA MET A 1 -20.10 -7.12 9.02
C MET A 1 -20.14 -5.83 9.81
N GLN A 2 -19.78 -5.86 11.09
CA GLN A 2 -19.74 -4.64 11.92
C GLN A 2 -18.66 -3.71 11.38
N ASN A 3 -19.03 -2.45 11.11
CA ASN A 3 -18.06 -1.41 10.80
C ASN A 3 -17.32 -1.05 12.07
N LEU A 4 -16.13 -1.63 12.24
CA LEU A 4 -15.24 -1.26 13.34
C LEU A 4 -14.84 0.21 13.20
N THR A 5 -14.87 0.92 14.31
CA THR A 5 -14.36 2.30 14.37
C THR A 5 -12.84 2.28 14.17
N THR A 6 -12.30 3.42 13.74
CA THR A 6 -10.85 3.60 13.59
C THR A 6 -10.09 3.18 14.86
N LYS A 7 -10.63 3.51 16.03
CA LYS A 7 -10.04 3.18 17.34
C LYS A 7 -10.01 1.66 17.64
N GLU A 8 -11.09 0.95 17.31
CA GLU A 8 -11.17 -0.50 17.49
C GLU A 8 -10.24 -1.24 16.53
N LEU A 9 -10.13 -0.75 15.30
CA LEU A 9 -9.21 -1.29 14.31
C LEU A 9 -7.74 -1.11 14.76
N TRP A 10 -7.40 0.05 15.35
CA TRP A 10 -6.09 0.31 15.94
C TRP A 10 -5.78 -0.62 17.11
N ALA A 11 -6.72 -0.85 17.99
CA ALA A 11 -6.54 -1.77 19.12
C ALA A 11 -6.26 -3.20 18.65
N GLN A 12 -6.95 -3.66 17.60
CA GLN A 12 -6.69 -4.97 17.01
C GLN A 12 -5.30 -5.06 16.36
N LEU A 13 -4.89 -4.01 15.63
CA LEU A 13 -3.56 -3.92 15.03
C LEU A 13 -2.46 -4.00 16.08
N PHE A 14 -2.61 -3.27 17.18
CA PHE A 14 -1.61 -3.24 18.24
C PHE A 14 -1.46 -4.58 18.97
N GLN A 15 -2.56 -5.26 19.26
CA GLN A 15 -2.52 -6.56 19.93
C GLN A 15 -1.84 -7.65 19.09
N ALA A 16 -1.99 -7.62 17.77
CA ALA A 16 -1.38 -8.61 16.88
C ALA A 16 0.06 -8.26 16.49
N SER A 17 0.46 -7.01 16.58
CA SER A 17 1.77 -6.53 16.17
C SER A 17 2.86 -6.73 17.24
N SER A 18 2.54 -7.20 18.44
CA SER A 18 3.51 -7.38 19.54
C SER A 18 4.65 -8.38 19.27
N ALA A 19 4.71 -9.00 18.10
CA ALA A 19 5.67 -10.06 17.79
C ALA A 19 6.62 -9.81 16.59
N SER A 20 6.55 -8.70 15.83
CA SER A 20 7.40 -8.51 14.65
C SER A 20 7.78 -7.05 14.32
N SER A 21 8.83 -6.86 13.50
CA SER A 21 9.39 -5.56 13.09
C SER A 21 8.42 -4.65 12.29
N GLY A 22 7.36 -5.16 11.71
CA GLY A 22 6.27 -4.38 11.09
C GLY A 22 5.51 -3.47 12.06
N ILE A 23 5.73 -3.67 13.37
CA ILE A 23 5.19 -2.86 14.47
C ILE A 23 5.59 -1.39 14.39
N LYS A 24 6.77 -1.08 13.86
CA LYS A 24 7.31 0.29 13.96
C LYS A 24 6.45 1.30 13.20
N SER A 25 6.01 0.97 11.98
CA SER A 25 5.17 1.88 11.18
C SER A 25 3.79 2.08 11.82
N ILE A 26 3.18 1.00 12.30
CA ILE A 26 1.86 1.05 12.96
C ILE A 26 1.97 1.75 14.32
N GLY A 27 3.01 1.44 15.12
CA GLY A 27 3.25 2.10 16.40
C GLY A 27 3.54 3.59 16.24
N MET A 28 4.26 4.00 15.21
CA MET A 28 4.50 5.39 14.89
C MET A 28 3.19 6.13 14.58
N LEU A 29 2.34 5.55 13.73
CA LEU A 29 1.03 6.14 13.42
C LEU A 29 0.17 6.28 14.68
N GLN A 30 0.17 5.29 15.56
CA GLN A 30 -0.56 5.35 16.82
C GLN A 30 -0.04 6.49 17.70
N LEU A 31 1.27 6.61 17.88
CA LEU A 31 1.88 7.70 18.65
C LEU A 31 1.55 9.08 18.08
N LEU A 32 1.56 9.22 16.75
CA LEU A 32 1.19 10.46 16.08
C LEU A 32 -0.28 10.82 16.33
N LEU A 33 -1.17 9.85 16.34
CA LEU A 33 -2.60 10.04 16.63
C LEU A 33 -2.83 10.40 18.10
N GLU A 34 -2.27 9.63 19.04
CA GLU A 34 -2.40 9.86 20.49
C GLU A 34 -1.87 11.23 20.90
N ASN A 35 -0.77 11.64 20.30
CA ASN A 35 -0.18 12.97 20.55
C ASN A 35 -0.82 14.09 19.72
N ARG A 36 -1.92 13.82 19.00
CA ARG A 36 -2.64 14.79 18.17
C ARG A 36 -1.74 15.51 17.15
N LYS A 37 -0.74 14.77 16.63
CA LYS A 37 0.18 15.30 15.62
C LYS A 37 -0.42 15.18 14.20
N LEU A 38 -1.31 14.23 13.98
CA LEU A 38 -2.09 14.12 12.75
C LEU A 38 -3.33 15.01 12.89
N LYS A 39 -3.34 16.09 12.15
CA LYS A 39 -4.40 17.11 12.12
C LYS A 39 -4.83 17.33 10.68
N GLU A 40 -5.93 18.02 10.49
CA GLU A 40 -6.35 18.48 9.19
C GLU A 40 -5.20 19.17 8.43
N ASN A 41 -5.06 18.82 7.16
CA ASN A 41 -4.00 19.29 6.25
C ASN A 41 -2.56 18.93 6.67
N THR A 42 -2.36 17.99 7.61
CA THR A 42 -1.04 17.42 7.86
C THR A 42 -0.61 16.56 6.67
N TYR A 43 0.63 16.73 6.22
CA TYR A 43 1.26 15.85 5.23
C TYR A 43 1.89 14.66 5.93
N LEU A 44 1.49 13.46 5.56
CA LEU A 44 2.06 12.20 6.02
C LEU A 44 2.73 11.52 4.84
N ILE A 45 4.05 11.40 4.90
CA ILE A 45 4.86 10.77 3.86
C ILE A 45 5.38 9.45 4.44
N MET A 46 5.13 8.34 3.74
CA MET A 46 5.52 7.00 4.16
C MET A 46 6.21 6.28 3.01
N ASP A 47 7.35 5.69 3.31
CA ASP A 47 8.12 4.87 2.41
C ASP A 47 7.99 3.41 2.84
N GLU A 48 7.46 2.58 1.96
CA GLU A 48 7.22 1.15 2.17
C GLU A 48 6.61 0.79 3.55
N PRO A 49 5.50 1.43 3.95
CA PRO A 49 4.95 1.23 5.29
C PRO A 49 4.46 -0.20 5.56
N GLU A 50 4.23 -0.97 4.50
CA GLU A 50 3.78 -2.36 4.53
C GLU A 50 4.92 -3.39 4.67
N VAL A 51 6.17 -2.98 4.53
CA VAL A 51 7.32 -3.87 4.62
C VAL A 51 7.36 -4.56 6.00
N HIS A 52 7.64 -5.86 5.99
CA HIS A 52 7.60 -6.75 7.14
C HIS A 52 6.21 -7.02 7.75
N LEU A 53 5.13 -6.56 7.10
CA LEU A 53 3.78 -6.93 7.49
C LEU A 53 3.33 -8.20 6.75
N HIS A 54 2.66 -9.10 7.48
CA HIS A 54 1.92 -10.19 6.85
C HIS A 54 0.86 -9.63 5.87
N PRO A 55 0.58 -10.27 4.73
CA PRO A 55 -0.37 -9.77 3.73
C PRO A 55 -1.72 -9.29 4.28
N GLU A 56 -2.30 -10.02 5.22
CA GLU A 56 -3.54 -9.61 5.91
C GLU A 56 -3.40 -8.25 6.61
N TRP A 57 -2.24 -7.96 7.18
CA TRP A 57 -1.96 -6.71 7.88
C TRP A 57 -1.68 -5.56 6.94
N GLN A 58 -1.14 -5.83 5.75
CA GLN A 58 -1.01 -4.83 4.68
C GLN A 58 -2.40 -4.30 4.29
N VAL A 59 -3.37 -5.19 4.09
CA VAL A 59 -4.76 -4.81 3.79
C VAL A 59 -5.40 -4.00 4.93
N LYS A 60 -5.14 -4.35 6.19
CA LYS A 60 -5.63 -3.59 7.34
C LYS A 60 -4.97 -2.21 7.44
N LEU A 61 -3.66 -2.12 7.19
CA LEU A 61 -2.93 -0.86 7.18
C LEU A 61 -3.48 0.07 6.08
N ALA A 62 -3.67 -0.45 4.87
CA ALA A 62 -4.26 0.32 3.77
C ALA A 62 -5.62 0.93 4.16
N LYS A 63 -6.49 0.14 4.80
CA LYS A 63 -7.78 0.64 5.30
C LYS A 63 -7.61 1.80 6.28
N ILE A 64 -6.67 1.68 7.23
CA ILE A 64 -6.43 2.71 8.25
C ILE A 64 -5.93 3.99 7.59
N LEU A 65 -4.98 3.89 6.67
CA LEU A 65 -4.41 5.06 5.99
C LEU A 65 -5.49 5.81 5.19
N VAL A 66 -6.37 5.09 4.51
CA VAL A 66 -7.50 5.70 3.80
C VAL A 66 -8.48 6.37 4.78
N LEU A 67 -8.74 5.76 5.95
CA LEU A 67 -9.59 6.38 6.97
C LEU A 67 -8.95 7.62 7.59
N LEU A 68 -7.62 7.69 7.73
CA LEU A 68 -6.95 8.92 8.17
C LEU A 68 -7.17 10.07 7.19
N VAL A 69 -7.12 9.80 5.89
CA VAL A 69 -7.43 10.81 4.87
C VAL A 69 -8.88 11.23 4.99
N LYS A 70 -9.81 10.28 5.06
CA LYS A 70 -11.26 10.55 5.11
C LYS A 70 -11.69 11.32 6.37
N ASP A 71 -11.26 10.85 7.54
CA ASP A 71 -11.79 11.31 8.82
C ASP A 71 -11.01 12.50 9.38
N LEU A 72 -9.73 12.63 9.06
CA LEU A 72 -8.86 13.69 9.56
C LEU A 72 -8.37 14.66 8.48
N ASN A 73 -8.75 14.46 7.22
CA ASN A 73 -8.26 15.26 6.08
C ASN A 73 -6.72 15.38 6.03
N VAL A 74 -6.03 14.29 6.38
CA VAL A 74 -4.58 14.17 6.25
C VAL A 74 -4.23 14.05 4.77
N LYS A 75 -3.17 14.71 4.32
CA LYS A 75 -2.63 14.55 2.98
C LYS A 75 -1.58 13.44 2.99
N LEU A 76 -1.87 12.33 2.31
CA LEU A 76 -1.07 11.11 2.36
C LEU A 76 -0.26 10.95 1.08
N PHE A 77 1.04 10.68 1.23
CA PHE A 77 1.92 10.25 0.15
C PHE A 77 2.59 8.94 0.56
N ILE A 78 2.46 7.91 -0.28
CA ILE A 78 3.01 6.57 -0.03
C ILE A 78 3.85 6.15 -1.23
N ASN A 79 5.05 5.65 -0.96
CA ASN A 79 5.83 4.83 -1.88
C ASN A 79 5.69 3.36 -1.47
N SER A 80 5.45 2.45 -2.41
CA SER A 80 5.24 1.03 -2.14
C SER A 80 5.64 0.16 -3.34
N HIS A 81 6.14 -1.03 -3.05
CA HIS A 81 6.42 -2.09 -4.04
C HIS A 81 5.47 -3.28 -3.90
N SER A 82 4.49 -3.25 -3.01
CA SER A 82 3.53 -4.33 -2.79
C SER A 82 2.28 -4.17 -3.67
N PRO A 83 2.07 -5.01 -4.69
CA PRO A 83 0.86 -4.97 -5.52
C PRO A 83 -0.40 -5.08 -4.67
N GLN A 84 -0.40 -5.99 -3.70
CA GLN A 84 -1.53 -6.23 -2.81
C GLN A 84 -1.86 -5.01 -1.93
N PHE A 85 -0.83 -4.30 -1.44
CA PHE A 85 -1.05 -3.11 -0.63
C PHE A 85 -1.61 -1.95 -1.47
N ILE A 86 -1.09 -1.76 -2.69
CA ILE A 86 -1.58 -0.75 -3.63
C ILE A 86 -3.02 -1.04 -4.04
N GLU A 87 -3.35 -2.30 -4.35
CA GLU A 87 -4.72 -2.72 -4.66
C GLU A 87 -5.66 -2.48 -3.48
N ALA A 88 -5.23 -2.79 -2.26
CA ALA A 88 -6.01 -2.52 -1.07
C ALA A 88 -6.28 -1.02 -0.86
N LEU A 89 -5.30 -0.15 -1.13
CA LEU A 89 -5.47 1.32 -1.10
C LEU A 89 -6.50 1.77 -2.14
N GLU A 90 -6.45 1.25 -3.37
CA GLU A 90 -7.42 1.55 -4.43
C GLU A 90 -8.84 1.17 -4.02
N VAL A 91 -9.01 -0.08 -3.59
CA VAL A 91 -10.33 -0.61 -3.19
C VAL A 91 -10.93 0.19 -2.03
N TYR A 92 -10.13 0.50 -1.01
CA TYR A 92 -10.62 1.29 0.12
C TYR A 92 -10.86 2.76 -0.24
N SER A 93 -10.03 3.38 -1.08
CA SER A 93 -10.26 4.74 -1.56
C SER A 93 -11.57 4.84 -2.33
N THR A 94 -11.85 3.88 -3.19
CA THR A 94 -13.13 3.78 -3.90
C THR A 94 -14.30 3.57 -2.93
N LYS A 95 -14.17 2.63 -2.00
CA LYS A 95 -15.20 2.30 -1.01
C LYS A 95 -15.59 3.48 -0.13
N TYR A 96 -14.63 4.34 0.20
CA TYR A 96 -14.85 5.48 1.10
C TYR A 96 -15.06 6.81 0.38
N GLY A 97 -15.20 6.79 -0.95
CA GLY A 97 -15.55 7.95 -1.76
C GLY A 97 -14.38 8.91 -2.03
N LEU A 98 -13.13 8.41 -1.91
CA LEU A 98 -11.91 9.17 -2.16
C LEU A 98 -11.28 8.85 -3.52
N LYS A 99 -12.00 8.13 -4.39
CA LYS A 99 -11.49 7.70 -5.68
C LYS A 99 -10.90 8.85 -6.49
N ASP A 100 -11.65 9.93 -6.65
CA ASP A 100 -11.27 11.07 -7.49
C ASP A 100 -10.18 11.95 -6.85
N GLU A 101 -9.94 11.78 -5.55
CA GLU A 101 -8.88 12.47 -4.80
C GLU A 101 -7.57 11.67 -4.75
N THR A 102 -7.58 10.40 -5.19
CA THR A 102 -6.43 9.50 -5.13
C THR A 102 -5.72 9.46 -6.48
N ASN A 103 -4.41 9.73 -6.46
CA ASN A 103 -3.57 9.71 -7.64
C ASN A 103 -2.49 8.64 -7.53
N TYR A 104 -2.19 7.99 -8.65
CA TYR A 104 -1.19 6.93 -8.74
C TYR A 104 -0.08 7.33 -9.68
N TYR A 105 1.15 7.01 -9.30
CA TYR A 105 2.34 7.32 -10.08
C TYR A 105 3.20 6.06 -10.18
N LEU A 106 3.79 5.84 -11.35
CA LEU A 106 4.71 4.75 -11.60
C LEU A 106 6.07 5.31 -11.98
N SER A 107 7.09 4.88 -11.24
CA SER A 107 8.48 5.18 -11.57
C SER A 107 9.00 4.07 -12.47
N GLN A 108 9.43 4.43 -13.68
CA GLN A 108 9.98 3.50 -14.66
C GLN A 108 11.34 3.99 -15.14
N LYS A 109 12.27 3.06 -15.33
CA LYS A 109 13.56 3.36 -15.92
C LYS A 109 13.37 3.53 -17.43
N ASP A 110 13.81 4.65 -17.95
CA ASP A 110 13.90 4.85 -19.39
C ASP A 110 15.07 4.04 -19.95
N GLU A 111 14.80 3.19 -20.93
CA GLU A 111 15.79 2.28 -21.51
C GLU A 111 16.93 3.03 -22.24
N TYR A 112 16.65 4.19 -22.81
CA TYR A 112 17.60 4.96 -23.60
C TYR A 112 18.44 5.90 -22.75
N SER A 113 17.80 6.66 -21.86
CA SER A 113 18.47 7.67 -21.04
C SER A 113 19.07 7.12 -19.75
N LYS A 114 18.73 5.89 -19.35
CA LYS A 114 19.04 5.27 -18.04
C LYS A 114 18.54 6.10 -16.84
N LYS A 115 17.70 7.09 -17.06
CA LYS A 115 17.07 7.91 -16.03
C LYS A 115 15.73 7.29 -15.62
N TYR A 116 15.32 7.59 -14.39
CA TYR A 116 13.97 7.26 -13.95
C TYR A 116 13.01 8.37 -14.33
N ASP A 117 11.86 7.99 -14.90
CA ASP A 117 10.75 8.88 -15.21
C ASP A 117 9.55 8.48 -14.33
N VAL A 118 8.85 9.47 -13.78
CA VAL A 118 7.69 9.26 -12.92
C VAL A 118 6.46 9.75 -13.67
N LYS A 119 5.55 8.83 -13.98
CA LYS A 119 4.33 9.12 -14.74
C LYS A 119 3.10 8.87 -13.90
N GLN A 120 2.16 9.81 -13.95
CA GLN A 120 0.84 9.59 -13.39
C GLN A 120 0.11 8.52 -14.22
N ILE A 121 -0.46 7.54 -13.52
CA ILE A 121 -1.22 6.46 -14.13
C ILE A 121 -2.71 6.73 -13.91
N PRO A 122 -3.50 6.88 -14.98
CA PRO A 122 -4.94 6.99 -14.88
C PRO A 122 -5.54 5.76 -14.19
N GLN A 123 -6.62 5.95 -13.44
CA GLN A 123 -7.23 4.89 -12.65
C GLN A 123 -7.74 3.71 -13.48
N ASP A 124 -8.18 3.94 -14.71
CA ASP A 124 -8.56 2.90 -15.67
C ASP A 124 -7.37 2.08 -16.19
N LYS A 125 -6.14 2.47 -15.85
CA LYS A 125 -4.88 1.83 -16.26
C LYS A 125 -4.02 1.35 -15.09
N LEU A 126 -4.60 1.19 -13.90
CA LEU A 126 -3.88 0.69 -12.72
C LEU A 126 -3.31 -0.72 -12.90
N TYR A 127 -3.91 -1.53 -13.81
CA TYR A 127 -3.35 -2.81 -14.20
C TYR A 127 -1.88 -2.72 -14.66
N LYS A 128 -1.43 -1.57 -15.17
CA LYS A 128 -0.03 -1.36 -15.53
C LYS A 128 0.91 -1.37 -14.33
N ILE A 129 0.43 -0.88 -13.18
CA ILE A 129 1.19 -0.93 -11.93
C ILE A 129 1.27 -2.39 -11.47
N TYR A 130 0.14 -3.09 -11.47
CA TYR A 130 0.07 -4.48 -11.03
C TYR A 130 0.92 -5.40 -11.89
N ASN A 131 0.87 -5.25 -13.22
CA ASN A 131 1.70 -6.01 -14.14
C ASN A 131 3.20 -5.73 -13.92
N ASN A 132 3.58 -4.46 -13.81
CA ASN A 132 4.98 -4.09 -13.59
C ASN A 132 5.55 -4.65 -12.28
N LEU A 133 4.73 -4.69 -11.22
CA LEU A 133 5.10 -5.28 -9.93
C LEU A 133 4.94 -6.81 -9.91
N GLY A 134 4.22 -7.38 -10.87
CA GLY A 134 3.98 -8.81 -11.03
C GLY A 134 5.03 -9.54 -11.87
N ASP A 135 5.86 -8.83 -12.64
CA ASP A 135 6.89 -9.40 -13.51
C ASP A 135 7.71 -10.57 -12.91
N PRO A 136 8.06 -10.56 -11.60
CA PRO A 136 8.76 -11.71 -10.99
C PRO A 136 7.99 -13.03 -11.04
N TYR A 137 6.66 -13.00 -11.08
CA TYR A 137 5.85 -14.23 -11.19
C TYR A 137 5.93 -14.82 -12.59
N ASP A 138 5.98 -13.98 -13.63
CA ASP A 138 6.16 -14.42 -15.01
C ASP A 138 7.50 -15.16 -15.18
N ILE A 139 8.58 -14.61 -14.60
CA ILE A 139 9.90 -15.26 -14.57
C ILE A 139 9.84 -16.63 -13.88
N ILE A 140 9.13 -16.74 -12.76
CA ILE A 140 8.97 -18.02 -12.03
C ILE A 140 8.19 -19.03 -12.86
N ASP A 141 7.17 -18.62 -13.57
CA ASP A 141 6.36 -19.49 -14.41
C ASP A 141 7.13 -19.96 -15.67
N ASP A 142 7.98 -19.11 -16.25
CA ASP A 142 8.91 -19.49 -17.31
C ASP A 142 9.88 -20.58 -16.84
N ILE A 143 10.52 -20.41 -15.68
CA ILE A 143 11.42 -21.42 -15.08
C ILE A 143 10.68 -22.73 -14.80
N ARG A 144 9.42 -22.65 -14.34
CA ARG A 144 8.58 -23.83 -14.12
C ARG A 144 8.28 -24.57 -15.42
N GLY A 145 8.01 -23.82 -16.49
CA GLY A 145 7.80 -24.37 -17.83
C GLY A 145 9.03 -25.09 -18.37
N GLU A 146 10.22 -24.51 -18.22
CA GLU A 146 11.49 -25.12 -18.63
C GLU A 146 11.79 -26.42 -17.87
N ASN A 147 11.50 -26.46 -16.55
CA ASN A 147 11.69 -27.67 -15.76
C ASN A 147 10.77 -28.82 -16.19
N ILE A 148 9.56 -28.54 -16.62
CA ILE A 148 8.63 -29.56 -17.15
C ILE A 148 9.14 -30.09 -18.49
N ALA A 149 9.63 -29.23 -19.37
CA ALA A 149 10.15 -29.63 -20.69
C ALA A 149 11.43 -30.50 -20.61
N ASN A 150 12.26 -30.30 -19.57
CA ASN A 150 13.51 -31.06 -19.36
C ASN A 150 13.29 -32.44 -18.67
N HIS A 151 12.09 -32.73 -18.20
CA HIS A 151 11.72 -34.00 -17.55
C HIS A 151 10.79 -34.90 -18.45
N LEU A 152 10.56 -34.50 -19.67
CA LEU A 152 9.88 -35.29 -20.72
C LEU A 152 10.88 -35.79 -21.77
#